data_62fc625c7c9e4a7e5461ecd81f35c79e
#
_entry.id   62fc625c7c9e4a7e5461ecd81f35c79e
#
_cell.length_a   1.000
_cell.length_b   1.000
_cell.length_c   1.000
_cell.angle_alpha   90.00
_cell.angle_beta   90.00
_cell.angle_gamma   90.00
#
_symmetry.space_group_name_H-M   'P 1'
#
loop_
_entity.id
_entity.type
_entity.pdbx_description
1 polymer ?
#
loop_
_entity_poly.entity_id
_entity_poly.type
_entity_poly.pdbx_seq_one_letter_code
_entity_poly.pdbx_strand_id
1 'polypeptide(L)'
;DRIGLDTRISRKESFLLANDGLYLGRLSLNTSTPDSISNNENIYGSHFSSISFKNRYSIYGSPSSSLSPYNPNTLTPPVIYLRGEKIGCLSKNVNLTNRVDPDVLNEWMIISDYLISFPYRKIHKFPIVNWELMYLVGQMLMPSFKTTGVIVVSDNFFRHH
;
A
#
# COMPACT_ATOMS: atom_id res chain seq x y z
N ASP A 1 13.10 -7.25 12.20
CA ASP A 1 13.09 -6.10 13.10
C ASP A 1 11.80 -6.06 13.92
N ARG A 2 11.73 -6.91 14.96
CA ARG A 2 10.52 -7.03 15.78
C ARG A 2 10.28 -5.79 16.64
N ILE A 3 11.34 -5.22 17.19
CA ILE A 3 11.23 -4.01 18.01
C ILE A 3 10.78 -2.86 17.14
N GLY A 4 11.32 -2.79 15.93
CA GLY A 4 10.91 -1.80 14.96
C GLY A 4 9.45 -1.94 14.54
N LEU A 5 8.97 -3.16 14.34
CA LEU A 5 7.58 -3.41 13.93
C LEU A 5 6.60 -2.91 14.98
N ASP A 6 6.77 -3.29 16.25
CA ASP A 6 5.89 -2.83 17.32
C ASP A 6 5.90 -1.32 17.47
N THR A 7 7.06 -0.71 17.35
CA THR A 7 7.22 0.75 17.39
C THR A 7 6.50 1.41 16.22
N ARG A 8 6.63 0.87 15.03
CA ARG A 8 5.97 1.42 13.83
C ARG A 8 4.45 1.32 13.93
N ILE A 9 3.95 0.22 14.45
CA ILE A 9 2.50 0.04 14.69
C ILE A 9 2.02 1.04 15.74
N SER A 10 2.74 1.19 16.84
CA SER A 10 2.40 2.15 17.90
C SER A 10 2.39 3.59 17.41
N ARG A 11 3.29 3.93 16.52
CA ARG A 11 3.39 5.26 15.91
C ARG A 11 2.41 5.46 14.75
N LYS A 12 1.60 4.45 14.44
CA LYS A 12 0.62 4.49 13.35
C LYS A 12 1.28 4.82 12.00
N GLU A 13 2.42 4.21 11.76
CA GLU A 13 3.13 4.36 10.48
C GLU A 13 2.48 3.54 9.39
N SER A 14 2.69 3.95 8.14
CA SER A 14 2.26 3.22 6.96
C SER A 14 3.50 2.67 6.26
N PHE A 15 3.55 1.36 6.06
CA PHE A 15 4.77 0.70 5.55
C PHE A 15 4.47 -0.66 4.93
N LEU A 16 5.47 -1.18 4.23
CA LEU A 16 5.48 -2.53 3.70
C LEU A 16 6.33 -3.44 4.57
N LEU A 17 5.84 -4.64 4.83
CA LEU A 17 6.56 -5.68 5.55
C LEU A 17 6.60 -6.94 4.68
N ALA A 18 7.80 -7.47 4.44
CA ALA A 18 7.93 -8.75 3.76
C ALA A 18 7.38 -9.88 4.62
N ASN A 19 6.97 -10.97 3.98
CA ASN A 19 6.41 -12.11 4.72
C ASN A 19 7.43 -12.77 5.67
N ASP A 20 8.73 -12.60 5.40
CA ASP A 20 9.80 -13.06 6.30
C ASP A 20 10.11 -12.09 7.45
N GLY A 21 9.37 -11.00 7.56
CA GLY A 21 9.52 -10.03 8.64
C GLY A 21 10.44 -8.86 8.34
N LEU A 22 11.02 -8.79 7.14
CA LEU A 22 11.88 -7.66 6.79
C LEU A 22 11.05 -6.41 6.48
N TYR A 23 11.44 -5.29 7.07
CA TYR A 23 10.87 -3.99 6.75
C TYR A 23 11.28 -3.58 5.33
N LEU A 24 10.31 -3.28 4.48
CA LEU A 24 10.55 -2.96 3.06
C LEU A 24 10.41 -1.47 2.75
N GLY A 25 10.15 -0.64 3.74
CA GLY A 25 10.11 0.80 3.56
C GLY A 25 8.76 1.43 3.90
N ARG A 26 8.81 2.74 4.08
CA ARG A 26 7.64 3.56 4.38
C ARG A 26 6.82 3.82 3.13
N LEU A 27 5.52 3.69 3.25
CA LEU A 27 4.57 4.08 2.21
C LEU A 27 4.43 5.60 2.22
N SER A 28 5.28 6.25 1.47
CA SER A 28 5.34 7.70 1.35
C SER A 28 5.64 8.08 -0.09
N LEU A 29 5.04 9.16 -0.54
CA LEU A 29 5.33 9.76 -1.85
C LEU A 29 6.50 10.74 -1.78
N ASN A 30 6.98 11.04 -0.56
CA ASN A 30 8.10 11.94 -0.37
C ASN A 30 9.41 11.28 -0.80
N THR A 31 10.06 11.87 -1.79
CA THR A 31 11.30 11.36 -2.36
C THR A 31 12.54 11.66 -1.51
N SER A 32 12.39 12.42 -0.43
CA SER A 32 13.49 12.82 0.46
C SER A 32 13.44 12.12 1.82
N THR A 33 12.35 11.45 2.15
CA THR A 33 12.23 10.74 3.43
C THR A 33 13.23 9.56 3.47
N PRO A 34 14.00 9.40 4.55
CA PRO A 34 15.11 8.44 4.58
C PRO A 34 14.71 6.98 4.36
N ASP A 35 13.49 6.58 4.71
CA ASP A 35 13.01 5.20 4.56
C ASP A 35 11.83 5.08 3.58
N SER A 36 11.57 6.12 2.79
CA SER A 36 10.48 6.11 1.81
C SER A 36 10.78 5.18 0.64
N ILE A 37 9.77 4.43 0.22
CA ILE A 37 9.85 3.63 -1.01
C ILE A 37 9.94 4.48 -2.28
N SER A 38 9.62 5.77 -2.17
CA SER A 38 9.71 6.73 -3.28
C SER A 38 11.07 7.42 -3.38
N ASN A 39 11.95 7.19 -2.41
CA ASN A 39 13.29 7.74 -2.41
C ASN A 39 14.26 6.75 -3.06
N ASN A 40 14.68 7.02 -4.29
CA ASN A 40 15.57 6.14 -5.05
C ASN A 40 17.00 6.10 -4.52
N GLU A 41 17.35 6.97 -3.59
CA GLU A 41 18.69 7.04 -3.00
C GLU A 41 18.82 6.15 -1.75
N ASN A 42 17.73 5.63 -1.22
CA ASN A 42 17.78 4.75 -0.04
C ASN A 42 17.65 3.27 -0.43
N ILE A 43 17.92 2.40 0.54
CA ILE A 43 17.90 0.94 0.31
C ILE A 43 16.48 0.38 0.07
N TYR A 44 15.43 1.12 0.37
CA TYR A 44 14.05 0.67 0.19
C TYR A 44 13.46 1.08 -1.15
N GLY A 45 13.89 2.22 -1.69
CA GLY A 45 13.37 2.75 -2.94
C GLY A 45 14.26 2.52 -4.16
N SER A 46 15.51 2.13 -3.96
CA SER A 46 16.47 1.94 -5.04
C SER A 46 16.16 0.69 -5.85
N HIS A 47 16.27 0.80 -7.18
CA HIS A 47 16.14 -0.35 -8.09
C HIS A 47 17.34 -1.29 -8.06
N PHE A 48 18.38 -0.97 -7.29
CA PHE A 48 19.62 -1.74 -7.22
C PHE A 48 19.86 -2.37 -5.84
N SER A 49 19.05 -2.02 -4.85
CA SER A 49 19.21 -2.54 -3.50
C SER A 49 18.73 -3.99 -3.39
N SER A 50 19.49 -4.81 -2.66
CA SER A 50 19.15 -6.22 -2.44
C SER A 50 17.89 -6.43 -1.58
N ILE A 51 17.42 -5.40 -0.88
CA ILE A 51 16.23 -5.49 -0.05
C ILE A 51 15.05 -4.69 -0.61
N SER A 52 15.22 -4.04 -1.76
CA SER A 52 14.15 -3.25 -2.35
C SER A 52 13.20 -4.13 -3.17
N PHE A 53 11.89 -3.96 -2.96
CA PHE A 53 10.91 -4.64 -3.81
C PHE A 53 10.91 -4.11 -5.25
N LYS A 54 11.51 -2.94 -5.48
CA LYS A 54 11.65 -2.35 -6.82
C LYS A 54 12.79 -2.98 -7.62
N ASN A 55 13.70 -3.68 -6.96
CA ASN A 55 14.78 -4.38 -7.61
C ASN A 55 14.32 -5.76 -8.07
N ARG A 56 14.17 -5.93 -9.38
CA ARG A 56 13.67 -7.18 -9.99
C ARG A 56 14.65 -8.35 -9.87
N TYR A 57 15.86 -8.10 -9.40
CA TYR A 57 16.87 -9.12 -9.14
C TYR A 57 16.99 -9.50 -7.66
N SER A 58 16.29 -8.77 -6.78
CA SER A 58 16.26 -9.11 -5.35
C SER A 58 15.20 -10.17 -5.06
N ILE A 59 15.35 -10.87 -3.93
CA ILE A 59 14.31 -11.82 -3.50
C ILE A 59 13.00 -11.13 -3.13
N TYR A 60 13.04 -9.82 -2.90
CA TYR A 60 11.84 -9.03 -2.55
C TYR A 60 11.18 -8.40 -3.78
N GLY A 61 11.83 -8.43 -4.95
CA GLY A 61 11.32 -7.81 -6.16
C GLY A 61 11.26 -8.73 -7.39
N SER A 62 11.87 -9.90 -7.33
CA SER A 62 11.91 -10.83 -8.47
C SER A 62 10.55 -11.47 -8.76
N PRO A 63 10.11 -11.51 -10.02
CA PRO A 63 8.85 -12.18 -10.38
C PRO A 63 8.79 -13.67 -10.06
N SER A 64 9.92 -14.30 -9.78
CA SER A 64 9.99 -15.72 -9.42
C SER A 64 10.12 -15.97 -7.92
N SER A 65 10.27 -14.94 -7.12
CA SER A 65 10.42 -15.06 -5.66
C SER A 65 9.07 -15.11 -4.96
N SER A 66 8.91 -16.01 -3.99
CA SER A 66 7.72 -16.08 -3.16
C SER A 66 7.52 -14.85 -2.28
N LEU A 67 8.56 -14.07 -2.03
CA LEU A 67 8.52 -12.87 -1.19
C LEU A 67 8.24 -11.59 -1.98
N SER A 68 8.13 -11.69 -3.30
CA SER A 68 8.01 -10.53 -4.18
C SER A 68 6.54 -10.20 -4.50
N PRO A 69 6.19 -8.92 -4.53
CA PRO A 69 4.86 -8.51 -5.01
C PRO A 69 4.65 -8.79 -6.49
N TYR A 70 5.72 -8.96 -7.25
CA TYR A 70 5.65 -9.17 -8.70
C TYR A 70 5.50 -10.62 -9.11
N ASN A 71 5.51 -11.55 -8.17
CA ASN A 71 5.24 -12.97 -8.46
C ASN A 71 3.72 -13.19 -8.48
N PRO A 72 3.13 -13.50 -9.66
CA PRO A 72 1.68 -13.64 -9.78
C PRO A 72 1.12 -14.88 -9.11
N ASN A 73 1.98 -15.77 -8.64
CA ASN A 73 1.57 -17.03 -8.02
C ASN A 73 1.88 -17.11 -6.53
N THR A 74 2.50 -16.09 -5.95
CA THR A 74 2.89 -16.16 -4.54
C THR A 74 1.68 -16.05 -3.62
N LEU A 75 1.69 -16.84 -2.54
CA LEU A 75 0.74 -16.74 -1.43
C LEU A 75 1.33 -15.98 -0.24
N THR A 76 2.59 -15.54 -0.35
CA THR A 76 3.34 -14.87 0.71
C THR A 76 3.93 -13.53 0.26
N PRO A 77 3.12 -12.65 -0.37
CA PRO A 77 3.59 -11.34 -0.80
C PRO A 77 3.79 -10.40 0.38
N PRO A 78 4.38 -9.22 0.14
CA PRO A 78 4.49 -8.20 1.18
C PRO A 78 3.14 -7.78 1.73
N VAL A 79 3.12 -7.49 3.02
CA VAL A 79 1.94 -7.04 3.76
C VAL A 79 1.94 -5.51 3.79
N ILE A 80 0.76 -4.93 3.61
CA ILE A 80 0.56 -3.48 3.69
C ILE A 80 0.02 -3.12 5.07
N TYR A 81 0.75 -2.25 5.76
CA TYR A 81 0.29 -1.58 6.96
C TYR A 81 -0.08 -0.14 6.61
N LEU A 82 -1.27 0.28 7.01
CA LEU A 82 -1.75 1.63 6.82
C LEU A 82 -2.11 2.20 8.19
N ARG A 83 -1.39 3.24 8.62
CA ARG A 83 -1.54 3.86 9.94
C ARG A 83 -1.55 2.85 11.08
N GLY A 84 -0.61 1.92 11.02
CA GLY A 84 -0.42 0.89 12.03
C GLY A 84 -1.36 -0.31 11.93
N GLU A 85 -2.25 -0.34 10.95
CA GLU A 85 -3.18 -1.45 10.73
C GLU A 85 -2.78 -2.28 9.53
N LYS A 86 -2.77 -3.59 9.70
CA LYS A 86 -2.57 -4.53 8.61
C LYS A 86 -3.85 -4.57 7.77
N ILE A 87 -3.79 -4.06 6.54
CA ILE A 87 -4.99 -3.93 5.71
C ILE A 87 -5.02 -4.85 4.50
N GLY A 88 -3.90 -5.39 4.08
CA GLY A 88 -3.86 -6.22 2.89
C GLY A 88 -2.45 -6.53 2.45
N CYS A 89 -2.27 -6.78 1.17
CA CYS A 89 -0.99 -7.16 0.60
C CYS A 89 -0.71 -6.45 -0.73
N LEU A 90 0.58 -6.37 -1.06
CA LEU A 90 1.05 -5.86 -2.34
C LEU A 90 1.37 -7.06 -3.23
N SER A 91 0.61 -7.26 -4.31
CA SER A 91 0.78 -8.48 -5.10
C SER A 91 0.18 -8.40 -6.49
N LYS A 92 0.83 -9.09 -7.43
CA LYS A 92 0.29 -9.39 -8.76
C LYS A 92 -0.67 -10.59 -8.74
N ASN A 93 -0.76 -11.34 -7.64
CA ASN A 93 -1.62 -12.52 -7.57
C ASN A 93 -3.09 -12.11 -7.45
N VAL A 94 -3.83 -12.23 -8.54
CA VAL A 94 -5.23 -11.81 -8.64
C VAL A 94 -6.19 -12.62 -7.76
N ASN A 95 -5.74 -13.76 -7.23
CA ASN A 95 -6.56 -14.62 -6.38
C ASN A 95 -6.53 -14.23 -4.90
N LEU A 96 -5.65 -13.29 -4.54
CA LEU A 96 -5.56 -12.84 -3.15
C LEU A 96 -6.58 -11.75 -2.86
N THR A 97 -7.15 -11.79 -1.67
CA THR A 97 -8.06 -10.75 -1.19
C THR A 97 -7.28 -9.54 -0.63
N ASN A 98 -7.92 -8.38 -0.62
CA ASN A 98 -7.33 -7.13 -0.10
C ASN A 98 -5.96 -6.84 -0.71
N ARG A 99 -5.90 -6.95 -2.01
CA ARG A 99 -4.69 -6.85 -2.80
C ARG A 99 -4.57 -5.46 -3.43
N VAL A 100 -3.38 -4.89 -3.36
CA VAL A 100 -2.98 -3.75 -4.18
C VAL A 100 -2.00 -4.25 -5.23
N ASP A 101 -2.27 -3.93 -6.49
CA ASP A 101 -1.33 -4.22 -7.57
C ASP A 101 -0.13 -3.27 -7.45
N PRO A 102 1.11 -3.79 -7.43
CA PRO A 102 2.29 -2.94 -7.30
C PRO A 102 2.43 -1.89 -8.41
N ASP A 103 1.84 -2.12 -9.58
CA ASP A 103 1.90 -1.16 -10.68
C ASP A 103 1.05 0.10 -10.41
N VAL A 104 0.08 0.03 -9.51
CA VAL A 104 -0.78 1.16 -9.15
C VAL A 104 -0.54 1.63 -7.70
N LEU A 105 0.57 1.22 -7.11
CA LEU A 105 0.85 1.54 -5.70
C LEU A 105 0.91 3.04 -5.43
N ASN A 106 1.53 3.83 -6.32
CA ASN A 106 1.63 5.27 -6.14
C ASN A 106 0.25 5.93 -6.11
N GLU A 107 -0.61 5.57 -7.06
CA GLU A 107 -1.97 6.09 -7.13
C GLU A 107 -2.77 5.67 -5.91
N TRP A 108 -2.59 4.42 -5.48
CA TRP A 108 -3.24 3.92 -4.27
C TRP A 108 -2.80 4.70 -3.03
N MET A 109 -1.52 5.03 -2.90
CA MET A 109 -1.01 5.84 -1.78
C MET A 109 -1.62 7.23 -1.75
N ILE A 110 -1.74 7.88 -2.91
CA ILE A 110 -2.35 9.21 -3.01
C ILE A 110 -3.79 9.16 -2.51
N ILE A 111 -4.57 8.21 -3.01
CA ILE A 111 -6.00 8.11 -2.69
C ILE A 111 -6.21 7.68 -1.25
N SER A 112 -5.46 6.70 -0.76
CA SER A 112 -5.57 6.20 0.61
C SER A 112 -5.24 7.27 1.64
N ASP A 113 -4.18 8.02 1.40
CA ASP A 113 -3.78 9.12 2.28
C ASP A 113 -4.85 10.20 2.31
N TYR A 114 -5.41 10.54 1.15
CA TYR A 114 -6.49 11.52 1.06
C TYR A 114 -7.73 11.05 1.83
N LEU A 115 -8.18 9.81 1.60
CA LEU A 115 -9.39 9.29 2.23
C LEU A 115 -9.27 9.20 3.75
N ILE A 116 -8.09 8.93 4.27
CA ILE A 116 -7.85 8.81 5.71
C ILE A 116 -7.61 10.17 6.36
N SER A 117 -6.91 11.06 5.67
CA SER A 117 -6.51 12.36 6.20
C SER A 117 -7.67 13.34 6.32
N PHE A 118 -8.75 13.14 5.58
CA PHE A 118 -9.88 14.07 5.57
C PHE A 118 -11.14 13.41 6.09
N PRO A 119 -12.00 14.16 6.84
CA PRO A 119 -13.33 13.70 7.18
C PRO A 119 -14.11 13.31 5.92
N TYR A 120 -14.95 12.29 6.03
CA TYR A 120 -15.71 11.77 4.89
C TYR A 120 -16.49 12.87 4.13
N ARG A 121 -16.97 13.87 4.83
CA ARG A 121 -17.72 15.00 4.24
C ARG A 121 -16.91 15.79 3.21
N LYS A 122 -15.60 15.62 3.18
CA LYS A 122 -14.72 16.31 2.23
C LYS A 122 -14.35 15.44 1.03
N ILE A 123 -14.75 14.19 1.01
CA ILE A 123 -14.39 13.25 -0.07
C ILE A 123 -14.95 13.73 -1.40
N HIS A 124 -16.15 14.32 -1.39
CA HIS A 124 -16.78 14.83 -2.63
C HIS A 124 -16.02 15.98 -3.28
N LYS A 125 -15.03 16.55 -2.60
CA LYS A 125 -14.15 17.59 -3.14
C LYS A 125 -12.86 17.03 -3.73
N PHE A 126 -12.67 15.72 -3.69
CA PHE A 126 -11.48 15.09 -4.23
C PHE A 126 -11.42 15.23 -5.75
N PRO A 127 -10.32 15.76 -6.32
CA PRO A 127 -10.18 15.85 -7.77
C PRO A 127 -9.92 14.47 -8.35
N ILE A 128 -10.96 13.83 -8.83
CA ILE A 128 -10.87 12.46 -9.32
C ILE A 128 -10.47 12.45 -10.77
N VAL A 129 -9.39 11.77 -11.05
CA VAL A 129 -8.85 11.56 -12.38
C VAL A 129 -9.06 10.15 -12.88
N ASN A 130 -9.34 9.19 -11.98
CA ASN A 130 -9.55 7.79 -12.33
C ASN A 130 -10.56 7.14 -11.39
N TRP A 131 -11.80 7.01 -11.85
CA TRP A 131 -12.91 6.44 -11.07
C TRP A 131 -12.73 4.95 -10.78
N GLU A 132 -12.18 4.19 -11.74
CA GLU A 132 -11.96 2.77 -11.55
C GLU A 132 -10.96 2.54 -10.44
N LEU A 133 -9.88 3.33 -10.39
CA LEU A 133 -8.89 3.25 -9.34
C LEU A 133 -9.49 3.61 -7.98
N MET A 134 -10.32 4.65 -7.92
CA MET A 134 -11.05 5.04 -6.71
C MET A 134 -11.92 3.91 -6.20
N TYR A 135 -12.64 3.26 -7.11
CA TYR A 135 -13.49 2.13 -6.77
C TYR A 135 -12.67 0.96 -6.21
N LEU A 136 -11.55 0.63 -6.87
CA LEU A 136 -10.65 -0.42 -6.42
C LEU A 136 -10.08 -0.12 -5.04
N VAL A 137 -9.66 1.13 -4.81
CA VAL A 137 -9.16 1.55 -3.49
C VAL A 137 -10.25 1.45 -2.44
N GLY A 138 -11.47 1.90 -2.76
CA GLY A 138 -12.60 1.77 -1.86
C GLY A 138 -12.87 0.32 -1.47
N GLN A 139 -12.86 -0.59 -2.44
CA GLN A 139 -13.01 -2.02 -2.18
C GLN A 139 -11.85 -2.57 -1.36
N MET A 140 -10.63 -2.18 -1.67
CA MET A 140 -9.43 -2.60 -0.94
C MET A 140 -9.50 -2.20 0.52
N LEU A 141 -9.97 -1.01 0.81
CA LEU A 141 -10.11 -0.49 2.18
C LEU A 141 -11.41 -0.95 2.85
N MET A 142 -12.28 -1.65 2.13
CA MET A 142 -13.59 -2.07 2.60
C MET A 142 -13.57 -2.84 3.93
N PRO A 143 -12.68 -3.82 4.14
CA PRO A 143 -12.63 -4.52 5.41
C PRO A 143 -12.33 -3.60 6.59
N SER A 144 -11.51 -2.57 6.37
CA SER A 144 -11.10 -1.62 7.41
C SER A 144 -12.13 -0.52 7.63
N PHE A 145 -12.85 -0.10 6.60
CA PHE A 145 -13.75 1.05 6.65
C PHE A 145 -15.23 0.70 6.57
N LYS A 146 -15.55 -0.56 6.42
CA LYS A 146 -16.93 -1.02 6.29
C LYS A 146 -17.83 -0.57 7.45
N THR A 147 -17.27 -0.50 8.65
CA THR A 147 -18.00 -0.06 9.85
C THR A 147 -17.89 1.44 10.12
N THR A 148 -17.03 2.15 9.38
CA THR A 148 -16.79 3.57 9.60
C THR A 148 -17.65 4.48 8.72
N GLY A 149 -18.35 3.92 7.76
CA GLY A 149 -19.14 4.68 6.80
C GLY A 149 -18.36 5.25 5.63
N VAL A 150 -17.04 5.06 5.58
CA VAL A 150 -16.22 5.58 4.47
C VAL A 150 -16.67 4.99 3.14
N ILE A 151 -17.05 3.72 3.13
CA ILE A 151 -17.55 3.04 1.94
C ILE A 151 -18.87 3.63 1.48
N VAL A 152 -19.77 3.90 2.43
CA VAL A 152 -21.05 4.54 2.10
C VAL A 152 -20.81 5.90 1.45
N VAL A 153 -19.85 6.67 1.97
CA VAL A 153 -19.48 7.95 1.39
C VAL A 153 -18.87 7.76 0.01
N SER A 154 -18.01 6.77 -0.16
CA SER A 154 -17.42 6.44 -1.46
C SER A 154 -18.49 6.03 -2.47
N ASP A 155 -19.43 5.19 -2.07
CA ASP A 155 -20.55 4.79 -2.91
C ASP A 155 -21.38 5.99 -3.33
N ASN A 156 -21.73 6.85 -2.40
CA ASN A 156 -22.47 8.08 -2.70
C ASN A 156 -21.68 8.97 -3.65
N PHE A 157 -20.40 9.09 -3.43
CA PHE A 157 -19.51 9.87 -4.27
C PHE A 157 -19.51 9.32 -5.70
N PHE A 158 -19.37 8.00 -5.86
CA PHE A 158 -19.38 7.36 -7.18
C PHE A 158 -20.74 7.47 -7.86
N ARG A 159 -21.84 7.42 -7.12
CA ARG A 159 -23.18 7.52 -7.66
C ARG A 159 -23.51 8.92 -8.18
N HIS A 160 -22.95 9.96 -7.60
CA HIS A 160 -23.23 11.34 -7.96
C HIS A 160 -22.35 11.86 -9.09
N HIS A 161 -21.46 11.07 -9.58
CA HIS A 161 -20.55 11.37 -10.68
C HIS A 161 -20.55 10.29 -11.72
#